data_063484962709aef246da7332d1df64e5
#
_entry.id   063484962709aef246da7332d1df64e5
#
_cell.length_a   1.000
_cell.length_b   1.000
_cell.length_c   1.000
_cell.angle_alpha   90.00
_cell.angle_beta   90.00
_cell.angle_gamma   90.00
#
_symmetry.space_group_name_H-M   'P 1'
#
loop_
_entity.id
_entity.type
_entity.pdbx_description
1 polymer ?
#
loop_
_entity_poly.entity_id
_entity_poly.type
_entity_poly.pdbx_seq_one_letter_code
_entity_poly.pdbx_strand_id
1 'polypeptide(L)'
;MEAKLRARHPDFDPTFRDQLQALLAWRRDVRRFRRDALPQGTIERLIEIACLSPSVGLSEPWRFVIVEDQARRAAIRDCFGACNQDALRQQEPDRASLYARLKLSGLDDAPSQVAVFADHATAQGHGLGRLTMPATLDYSVAIAIHTLWLAARAEGIGVGWVSILDPARVAEILGVPQDWTFIGHLCIGYPEDEADCRPCSARAGSGAILRRAS
;
A
#
# COMPACT_ATOMS: atom_id res chain seq x y z
N MET A 1 6.26 -43.89 15.22
CA MET A 1 6.54 -42.98 16.39
C MET A 1 6.64 -41.56 15.82
N GLU A 2 5.47 -40.95 15.55
CA GLU A 2 5.37 -39.61 14.97
C GLU A 2 5.38 -38.59 16.11
N ALA A 3 6.51 -37.94 16.30
CA ALA A 3 6.57 -36.73 17.09
C ALA A 3 5.95 -35.60 16.27
N LYS A 4 4.66 -35.32 16.47
CA LYS A 4 4.03 -34.07 16.04
C LYS A 4 4.82 -32.92 16.66
N LEU A 5 5.65 -32.23 15.83
CA LEU A 5 6.13 -30.89 16.17
C LEU A 5 4.87 -30.03 16.31
N ARG A 6 4.37 -29.87 17.54
CA ARG A 6 3.48 -28.75 17.86
C ARG A 6 4.30 -27.49 17.63
N ALA A 7 4.01 -26.75 16.57
CA ALA A 7 4.53 -25.41 16.41
C ALA A 7 4.23 -24.67 17.72
N ARG A 8 5.27 -24.29 18.46
CA ARG A 8 5.10 -23.49 19.67
C ARG A 8 4.42 -22.20 19.25
N HIS A 9 3.28 -21.92 19.83
CA HIS A 9 2.59 -20.65 19.66
C HIS A 9 3.59 -19.52 20.00
N PRO A 10 3.77 -18.49 19.14
CA PRO A 10 4.64 -17.38 19.45
C PRO A 10 4.19 -16.72 20.77
N ASP A 11 5.15 -16.41 21.64
CA ASP A 11 4.89 -15.66 22.86
C ASP A 11 5.13 -14.18 22.57
N PHE A 12 4.03 -13.42 22.50
CA PHE A 12 4.06 -11.97 22.31
C PHE A 12 4.04 -11.28 23.67
N ASP A 13 5.21 -10.97 24.20
CA ASP A 13 5.40 -10.31 25.49
C ASP A 13 4.86 -8.86 25.50
N PRO A 14 4.80 -8.19 26.66
CA PRO A 14 4.38 -6.78 26.74
C PRO A 14 5.23 -5.86 25.86
N THR A 15 6.55 -6.07 25.82
CA THR A 15 7.48 -5.25 25.04
C THR A 15 7.13 -5.29 23.54
N PHE A 16 6.86 -6.49 23.01
CA PHE A 16 6.42 -6.64 21.62
C PHE A 16 5.11 -5.89 21.36
N ARG A 17 4.13 -5.99 22.28
CA ARG A 17 2.84 -5.30 22.13
C ARG A 17 3.00 -3.78 22.09
N ASP A 18 3.87 -3.23 22.94
CA ASP A 18 4.18 -1.80 22.98
C ASP A 18 4.90 -1.36 21.71
N GLN A 19 5.84 -2.15 21.19
CA GLN A 19 6.53 -1.90 19.92
C GLN A 19 5.57 -1.94 18.73
N LEU A 20 4.64 -2.89 18.70
CA LEU A 20 3.62 -2.97 17.66
C LEU A 20 2.71 -1.72 17.66
N GLN A 21 2.27 -1.26 18.84
CA GLN A 21 1.50 -0.03 18.96
C GLN A 21 2.29 1.19 18.50
N ALA A 22 3.57 1.28 18.87
CA ALA A 22 4.47 2.34 18.43
C ALA A 22 4.63 2.35 16.91
N LEU A 23 4.82 1.18 16.27
CA LEU A 23 4.92 1.04 14.82
C LEU A 23 3.63 1.50 14.12
N LEU A 24 2.47 1.07 14.62
CA LEU A 24 1.16 1.48 14.08
C LEU A 24 0.95 2.99 14.20
N ALA A 25 1.33 3.57 15.34
CA ALA A 25 1.25 5.01 15.56
C ALA A 25 2.25 5.81 14.73
N TRP A 26 3.44 5.27 14.49
CA TRP A 26 4.53 5.93 13.76
C TRP A 26 4.37 5.83 12.24
N ARG A 27 3.74 4.76 11.70
CA ARG A 27 3.52 4.60 10.26
C ARG A 27 2.78 5.82 9.67
N ARG A 28 3.33 6.38 8.61
CA ARG A 28 2.75 7.50 7.84
C ARG A 28 2.91 7.24 6.35
N ASP A 29 2.11 7.93 5.56
CA ASP A 29 2.29 8.05 4.13
C ASP A 29 3.53 8.93 3.86
N VAL A 30 4.52 8.37 3.18
CA VAL A 30 5.76 9.08 2.86
C VAL A 30 5.65 9.65 1.45
N ARG A 31 5.93 10.95 1.30
CA ARG A 31 5.78 11.66 0.03
C ARG A 31 7.09 12.11 -0.57
N ARG A 32 8.14 12.23 0.25
CA ARG A 32 9.48 12.61 -0.17
C ARG A 32 10.47 11.52 0.22
N PHE A 33 11.27 11.13 -0.75
CA PHE A 33 12.19 10.02 -0.60
C PHE A 33 13.61 10.45 -0.96
N ARG A 34 14.57 9.87 -0.27
CA ARG A 34 15.95 9.87 -0.70
C ARG A 34 16.06 8.99 -1.95
N ARG A 35 17.03 9.32 -2.81
CA ARG A 35 17.28 8.56 -4.05
C ARG A 35 18.20 7.35 -3.85
N ASP A 36 18.63 7.12 -2.60
CA ASP A 36 19.49 5.98 -2.27
C ASP A 36 18.75 4.67 -2.59
N ALA A 37 19.40 3.81 -3.35
CA ALA A 37 18.88 2.49 -3.67
C ALA A 37 18.66 1.67 -2.39
N LEU A 38 17.58 0.91 -2.35
CA LEU A 38 17.38 -0.10 -1.32
C LEU A 38 18.31 -1.29 -1.55
N PRO A 39 18.72 -2.01 -0.50
CA PRO A 39 19.49 -3.24 -0.66
C PRO A 39 18.77 -4.23 -1.60
N GLN A 40 19.53 -4.95 -2.38
CA GLN A 40 19.00 -5.96 -3.30
C GLN A 40 18.13 -6.98 -2.55
N GLY A 41 16.99 -7.37 -3.13
CA GLY A 41 16.07 -8.32 -2.53
C GLY A 41 15.11 -7.73 -1.47
N THR A 42 15.24 -6.41 -1.16
CA THR A 42 14.37 -5.77 -0.17
C THR A 42 12.91 -5.75 -0.61
N ILE A 43 12.62 -5.40 -1.85
CA ILE A 43 11.25 -5.32 -2.37
C ILE A 43 10.60 -6.70 -2.41
N GLU A 44 11.32 -7.69 -2.90
CA GLU A 44 10.87 -9.08 -2.97
C GLU A 44 10.52 -9.61 -1.58
N ARG A 45 11.39 -9.40 -0.60
CA ARG A 45 11.16 -9.81 0.79
C ARG A 45 9.96 -9.09 1.42
N LEU A 46 9.76 -7.80 1.15
CA LEU A 46 8.60 -7.07 1.62
C LEU A 46 7.30 -7.60 1.00
N ILE A 47 7.34 -7.99 -0.28
CA ILE A 47 6.22 -8.66 -0.96
C ILE A 47 5.95 -10.03 -0.34
N GLU A 48 6.97 -10.83 -0.05
CA GLU A 48 6.82 -12.12 0.66
C GLU A 48 6.10 -11.94 2.00
N ILE A 49 6.47 -10.91 2.77
CA ILE A 49 5.79 -10.58 4.04
C ILE A 49 4.34 -10.15 3.79
N ALA A 50 4.07 -9.36 2.75
CA ALA A 50 2.70 -8.98 2.36
C ALA A 50 1.83 -10.20 2.06
N CYS A 51 2.40 -11.24 1.44
CA CYS A 51 1.72 -12.50 1.13
C CYS A 51 1.33 -13.33 2.37
N LEU A 52 1.81 -12.99 3.57
CA LEU A 52 1.32 -13.57 4.83
C LEU A 52 -0.03 -13.01 5.29
N SER A 53 -0.57 -12.04 4.57
CA SER A 53 -1.86 -11.42 4.89
C SER A 53 -3.01 -12.39 4.71
N PRO A 54 -4.10 -12.25 5.50
CA PRO A 54 -5.31 -13.02 5.25
C PRO A 54 -5.97 -12.55 3.95
N SER A 55 -6.63 -13.48 3.25
CA SER A 55 -7.44 -13.19 2.07
C SER A 55 -8.78 -13.89 2.13
N VAL A 56 -9.79 -13.32 1.47
CA VAL A 56 -11.11 -13.95 1.38
C VAL A 56 -11.00 -15.34 0.76
N GLY A 57 -11.50 -16.36 1.49
CA GLY A 57 -11.47 -17.74 1.02
C GLY A 57 -10.07 -18.27 0.66
N LEU A 58 -9.01 -17.71 1.23
CA LEU A 58 -7.62 -18.02 0.88
C LEU A 58 -7.31 -17.83 -0.62
N SER A 59 -7.92 -16.82 -1.22
CA SER A 59 -7.84 -16.57 -2.68
C SER A 59 -6.55 -15.91 -3.14
N GLU A 60 -5.79 -15.26 -2.24
CA GLU A 60 -4.52 -14.58 -2.52
C GLU A 60 -4.54 -13.76 -3.84
N PRO A 61 -5.47 -12.81 -3.96
CA PRO A 61 -5.75 -12.14 -5.24
C PRO A 61 -4.74 -11.07 -5.60
N TRP A 62 -3.77 -10.79 -4.75
CA TRP A 62 -2.77 -9.74 -4.96
C TRP A 62 -1.82 -10.06 -6.10
N ARG A 63 -1.56 -9.04 -6.93
CA ARG A 63 -0.56 -9.06 -7.99
C ARG A 63 0.31 -7.82 -7.84
N PHE A 64 1.59 -8.03 -7.56
CA PHE A 64 2.57 -6.97 -7.40
C PHE A 64 3.42 -6.87 -8.67
N VAL A 65 3.47 -5.68 -9.26
CA VAL A 65 4.26 -5.39 -10.47
C VAL A 65 5.34 -4.38 -10.08
N ILE A 66 6.59 -4.84 -10.00
CA ILE A 66 7.73 -3.95 -9.76
C ILE A 66 8.00 -3.16 -11.04
N VAL A 67 7.98 -1.83 -10.94
CA VAL A 67 8.14 -0.93 -12.08
C VAL A 67 9.59 -0.45 -12.13
N GLU A 68 10.45 -1.15 -12.88
CA GLU A 68 11.86 -0.80 -13.04
C GLU A 68 12.10 0.07 -14.27
N ASP A 69 11.34 -0.15 -15.34
CA ASP A 69 11.50 0.54 -16.62
C ASP A 69 11.20 2.03 -16.50
N GLN A 70 12.16 2.87 -16.88
CA GLN A 70 12.08 4.32 -16.73
C GLN A 70 11.02 4.95 -17.63
N ALA A 71 10.73 4.38 -18.80
CA ALA A 71 9.69 4.89 -19.68
C ALA A 71 8.30 4.63 -19.09
N ARG A 72 8.09 3.45 -18.47
CA ARG A 72 6.86 3.14 -17.74
C ARG A 72 6.68 4.03 -16.51
N ARG A 73 7.75 4.28 -15.74
CA ARG A 73 7.71 5.24 -14.62
C ARG A 73 7.33 6.64 -15.09
N ALA A 74 7.92 7.11 -16.19
CA ALA A 74 7.57 8.40 -16.77
C ALA A 74 6.09 8.45 -17.20
N ALA A 75 5.59 7.42 -17.88
CA ALA A 75 4.21 7.35 -18.30
C ALA A 75 3.21 7.33 -17.12
N ILE A 76 3.54 6.66 -16.01
CA ILE A 76 2.74 6.68 -14.77
C ILE A 76 2.75 8.08 -14.15
N ARG A 77 3.90 8.76 -14.12
CA ARG A 77 3.99 10.15 -13.65
C ARG A 77 3.15 11.10 -14.48
N ASP A 78 3.17 10.95 -15.81
CA ASP A 78 2.37 11.76 -16.73
C ASP A 78 0.86 11.51 -16.50
N CYS A 79 0.46 10.25 -16.30
CA CYS A 79 -0.90 9.86 -15.92
C CYS A 79 -1.31 10.56 -14.61
N PHE A 80 -0.44 10.53 -13.58
CA PHE A 80 -0.68 11.25 -12.34
C PHE A 80 -0.86 12.75 -12.57
N GLY A 81 0.01 13.37 -13.38
CA GLY A 81 -0.06 14.81 -13.70
C GLY A 81 -1.41 15.18 -14.31
N ALA A 82 -1.91 14.40 -15.27
CA ALA A 82 -3.21 14.61 -15.89
C ALA A 82 -4.37 14.49 -14.89
N CYS A 83 -4.40 13.38 -14.12
CA CYS A 83 -5.45 13.16 -13.11
C CYS A 83 -5.43 14.23 -11.99
N ASN A 84 -4.25 14.67 -11.59
CA ASN A 84 -4.11 15.70 -10.55
C ASN A 84 -4.60 17.06 -11.04
N GLN A 85 -4.35 17.43 -12.30
CA GLN A 85 -4.89 18.65 -12.90
C GLN A 85 -6.42 18.64 -12.94
N ASP A 86 -7.03 17.52 -13.32
CA ASP A 86 -8.47 17.36 -13.35
C ASP A 86 -9.09 17.42 -11.95
N ALA A 87 -8.43 16.80 -10.96
CA ALA A 87 -8.86 16.88 -9.57
C ALA A 87 -8.78 18.32 -9.02
N LEU A 88 -7.72 19.07 -9.38
CA LEU A 88 -7.58 20.48 -8.98
C LEU A 88 -8.65 21.39 -9.58
N ARG A 89 -9.08 21.14 -10.82
CA ARG A 89 -10.16 21.92 -11.48
C ARG A 89 -11.51 21.76 -10.80
N GLN A 90 -11.72 20.65 -10.07
CA GLN A 90 -12.96 20.33 -9.37
C GLN A 90 -12.98 20.82 -7.91
N GLN A 91 -11.88 21.40 -7.41
CA GLN A 91 -11.77 21.87 -6.02
C GLN A 91 -12.02 23.38 -5.89
N GLU A 92 -12.54 23.80 -4.74
CA GLU A 92 -12.59 25.21 -4.34
C GLU A 92 -11.17 25.81 -4.31
N PRO A 93 -11.00 27.10 -4.68
CA PRO A 93 -9.69 27.76 -4.86
C PRO A 93 -8.73 27.60 -3.66
N ASP A 94 -9.25 27.67 -2.43
CA ASP A 94 -8.45 27.54 -1.21
C ASP A 94 -7.89 26.11 -1.02
N ARG A 95 -8.66 25.11 -1.41
CA ARG A 95 -8.22 23.70 -1.38
C ARG A 95 -7.28 23.38 -2.54
N ALA A 96 -7.54 23.94 -3.73
CA ALA A 96 -6.68 23.77 -4.89
C ALA A 96 -5.24 24.22 -4.60
N SER A 97 -5.05 25.36 -3.89
CA SER A 97 -3.73 25.84 -3.51
C SER A 97 -3.01 24.90 -2.53
N LEU A 98 -3.74 24.25 -1.63
CA LEU A 98 -3.21 23.24 -0.72
C LEU A 98 -2.80 21.96 -1.46
N TYR A 99 -3.65 21.48 -2.37
CA TYR A 99 -3.37 20.30 -3.19
C TYR A 99 -2.20 20.52 -4.16
N ALA A 100 -2.09 21.71 -4.76
CA ALA A 100 -0.97 22.06 -5.62
C ALA A 100 0.39 22.04 -4.88
N ARG A 101 0.39 22.27 -3.56
CA ARG A 101 1.58 22.17 -2.69
C ARG A 101 1.92 20.73 -2.30
N LEU A 102 0.99 19.80 -2.46
CA LEU A 102 1.21 18.38 -2.24
C LEU A 102 1.99 17.81 -3.44
N LYS A 103 3.24 18.27 -3.64
CA LYS A 103 4.15 17.64 -4.60
C LYS A 103 4.34 16.18 -4.16
N LEU A 104 3.77 15.26 -4.92
CA LEU A 104 4.07 13.84 -4.79
C LEU A 104 5.41 13.55 -5.48
N SER A 105 6.50 14.06 -4.88
CA SER A 105 7.85 13.82 -5.37
C SER A 105 8.23 12.33 -5.32
N GLY A 106 7.43 11.51 -4.61
CA GLY A 106 7.64 10.07 -4.55
C GLY A 106 7.68 9.38 -5.90
N LEU A 107 6.89 9.84 -6.88
CA LEU A 107 6.96 9.29 -8.26
C LEU A 107 8.25 9.67 -9.00
N ASP A 108 8.92 10.74 -8.56
CA ASP A 108 10.20 11.20 -9.13
C ASP A 108 11.41 10.61 -8.40
N ASP A 109 11.35 10.55 -7.07
CA ASP A 109 12.51 10.36 -6.21
C ASP A 109 12.59 8.96 -5.57
N ALA A 110 11.46 8.24 -5.42
CA ALA A 110 11.48 6.92 -4.81
C ALA A 110 12.30 5.92 -5.65
N PRO A 111 13.31 5.26 -5.06
CA PRO A 111 14.17 4.33 -5.78
C PRO A 111 13.40 3.12 -6.29
N SER A 112 12.36 2.69 -5.59
CA SER A 112 11.52 1.55 -5.96
C SER A 112 10.05 1.94 -6.09
N GLN A 113 9.39 1.39 -7.10
CA GLN A 113 7.98 1.61 -7.36
C GLN A 113 7.29 0.27 -7.66
N VAL A 114 6.11 0.06 -7.07
CA VAL A 114 5.33 -1.17 -7.19
C VAL A 114 3.88 -0.83 -7.47
N ALA A 115 3.35 -1.25 -8.60
CA ALA A 115 1.91 -1.20 -8.85
C ALA A 115 1.24 -2.47 -8.30
N VAL A 116 0.09 -2.32 -7.66
CA VAL A 116 -0.60 -3.42 -7.00
C VAL A 116 -2.00 -3.57 -7.58
N PHE A 117 -2.33 -4.80 -7.92
CA PHE A 117 -3.60 -5.16 -8.53
C PHE A 117 -4.30 -6.28 -7.76
N ALA A 118 -5.61 -6.35 -7.90
CA ALA A 118 -6.43 -7.48 -7.51
C ALA A 118 -6.80 -8.31 -8.74
N ASP A 119 -6.46 -9.58 -8.74
CA ASP A 119 -6.87 -10.54 -9.77
C ASP A 119 -8.26 -11.08 -9.45
N HIS A 120 -9.26 -10.57 -10.16
CA HIS A 120 -10.65 -10.99 -9.99
C HIS A 120 -10.97 -12.34 -10.64
N ALA A 121 -10.09 -12.84 -11.52
CA ALA A 121 -10.21 -14.14 -12.16
C ALA A 121 -9.47 -15.27 -11.40
N THR A 122 -8.83 -14.96 -10.25
CA THR A 122 -8.08 -15.99 -9.50
C THR A 122 -8.91 -17.25 -9.26
N ALA A 123 -8.38 -18.41 -9.59
CA ALA A 123 -9.03 -19.70 -9.32
C ALA A 123 -8.82 -20.16 -7.87
N GLN A 124 -7.85 -19.57 -7.16
CA GLN A 124 -7.52 -19.95 -5.79
C GLN A 124 -8.67 -19.60 -4.84
N GLY A 125 -8.87 -20.43 -3.81
CA GLY A 125 -9.96 -20.26 -2.84
C GLY A 125 -11.35 -20.66 -3.35
N HIS A 126 -11.46 -21.22 -4.56
CA HIS A 126 -12.69 -21.81 -5.13
C HIS A 126 -13.93 -20.90 -5.05
N GLY A 127 -13.75 -19.58 -5.04
CA GLY A 127 -14.83 -18.60 -4.98
C GLY A 127 -15.47 -18.38 -3.61
N LEU A 128 -14.96 -19.03 -2.55
CA LEU A 128 -15.52 -18.90 -1.21
C LEU A 128 -15.50 -17.44 -0.73
N GLY A 129 -16.67 -16.92 -0.31
CA GLY A 129 -16.85 -15.57 0.24
C GLY A 129 -16.97 -14.47 -0.82
N ARG A 130 -16.34 -14.58 -1.99
CA ARG A 130 -16.39 -13.55 -3.04
C ARG A 130 -17.68 -13.53 -3.87
N LEU A 131 -18.44 -14.64 -3.86
CA LEU A 131 -19.70 -14.72 -4.63
C LEU A 131 -20.76 -13.71 -4.15
N THR A 132 -20.83 -13.45 -2.86
CA THR A 132 -21.76 -12.50 -2.26
C THR A 132 -21.19 -11.09 -2.09
N MET A 133 -19.87 -10.99 -1.95
CA MET A 133 -19.16 -9.73 -1.77
C MET A 133 -17.89 -9.69 -2.63
N PRO A 134 -17.99 -9.46 -3.96
CA PRO A 134 -16.83 -9.45 -4.87
C PRO A 134 -15.72 -8.49 -4.45
N ALA A 135 -16.07 -7.33 -3.87
CA ALA A 135 -15.11 -6.34 -3.38
C ALA A 135 -14.17 -6.86 -2.27
N THR A 136 -14.44 -8.03 -1.68
CA THR A 136 -13.56 -8.63 -0.68
C THR A 136 -12.20 -9.07 -1.25
N LEU A 137 -12.10 -9.25 -2.56
CA LEU A 137 -10.82 -9.44 -3.24
C LEU A 137 -9.95 -8.18 -3.12
N ASP A 138 -10.53 -7.01 -3.41
CA ASP A 138 -9.84 -5.72 -3.30
C ASP A 138 -9.44 -5.41 -1.84
N TYR A 139 -10.34 -5.74 -0.89
CA TYR A 139 -10.04 -5.59 0.55
C TYR A 139 -8.87 -6.49 0.98
N SER A 140 -8.78 -7.70 0.44
CA SER A 140 -7.65 -8.62 0.71
C SER A 140 -6.34 -8.01 0.22
N VAL A 141 -6.32 -7.40 -0.96
CA VAL A 141 -5.14 -6.71 -1.51
C VAL A 141 -4.79 -5.48 -0.67
N ALA A 142 -5.77 -4.69 -0.21
CA ALA A 142 -5.52 -3.55 0.65
C ALA A 142 -4.88 -3.96 1.99
N ILE A 143 -5.28 -5.11 2.55
CA ILE A 143 -4.66 -5.69 3.76
C ILE A 143 -3.21 -6.09 3.47
N ALA A 144 -2.92 -6.71 2.33
CA ALA A 144 -1.56 -7.09 1.93
C ALA A 144 -0.67 -5.84 1.76
N ILE A 145 -1.17 -4.78 1.15
CA ILE A 145 -0.46 -3.49 1.07
C ILE A 145 -0.16 -2.95 2.48
N HIS A 146 -1.13 -3.00 3.40
CA HIS A 146 -0.93 -2.53 4.76
C HIS A 146 0.13 -3.36 5.52
N THR A 147 0.16 -4.67 5.32
CA THR A 147 1.18 -5.56 5.88
C THR A 147 2.58 -5.22 5.35
N LEU A 148 2.72 -5.04 4.02
CA LEU A 148 3.96 -4.56 3.41
C LEU A 148 4.41 -3.23 4.02
N TRP A 149 3.48 -2.30 4.21
CA TRP A 149 3.76 -0.97 4.75
C TRP A 149 4.30 -1.03 6.18
N LEU A 150 3.70 -1.86 7.04
CA LEU A 150 4.19 -2.07 8.40
C LEU A 150 5.58 -2.71 8.41
N ALA A 151 5.79 -3.74 7.58
CA ALA A 151 7.09 -4.40 7.45
C ALA A 151 8.18 -3.43 6.97
N ALA A 152 7.91 -2.66 5.93
CA ALA A 152 8.83 -1.63 5.43
C ALA A 152 9.15 -0.61 6.52
N ARG A 153 8.13 -0.12 7.24
CA ARG A 153 8.34 0.91 8.25
C ARG A 153 9.12 0.39 9.46
N ALA A 154 8.97 -0.88 9.83
CA ALA A 154 9.77 -1.52 10.88
C ALA A 154 11.28 -1.53 10.56
N GLU A 155 11.64 -1.41 9.27
CA GLU A 155 13.02 -1.33 8.78
C GLU A 155 13.47 0.11 8.45
N GLY A 156 12.69 1.13 8.84
CA GLY A 156 12.99 2.53 8.51
C GLY A 156 12.68 2.90 7.05
N ILE A 157 12.09 1.99 6.27
CA ILE A 157 11.70 2.21 4.88
C ILE A 157 10.32 2.88 4.83
N GLY A 158 10.21 3.95 4.05
CA GLY A 158 8.95 4.65 3.81
C GLY A 158 8.17 4.04 2.65
N VAL A 159 6.85 4.11 2.76
CA VAL A 159 5.93 3.77 1.67
C VAL A 159 4.96 4.92 1.47
N GLY A 160 4.78 5.37 0.24
CA GLY A 160 3.74 6.29 -0.18
C GLY A 160 2.76 5.60 -1.11
N TRP A 161 1.47 5.71 -0.82
CA TRP A 161 0.41 5.12 -1.64
C TRP A 161 -0.21 6.19 -2.53
N VAL A 162 0.01 6.07 -3.83
CA VAL A 162 -0.54 6.96 -4.86
C VAL A 162 -1.79 6.34 -5.46
N SER A 163 -2.92 7.07 -5.36
CA SER A 163 -4.23 6.67 -5.91
C SER A 163 -4.81 7.68 -6.90
N ILE A 164 -4.15 8.83 -7.10
CA ILE A 164 -4.56 9.84 -8.10
C ILE A 164 -4.00 9.42 -9.47
N LEU A 165 -4.54 8.32 -9.99
CA LEU A 165 -4.13 7.69 -11.24
C LEU A 165 -5.38 7.15 -11.94
N ASP A 166 -5.38 7.13 -13.27
CA ASP A 166 -6.40 6.43 -14.05
C ASP A 166 -6.07 4.92 -14.05
N PRO A 167 -6.94 4.07 -13.46
CA PRO A 167 -6.69 2.63 -13.36
C PRO A 167 -6.51 1.95 -14.72
N ALA A 168 -7.31 2.33 -15.73
CA ALA A 168 -7.24 1.74 -17.06
C ALA A 168 -5.92 2.11 -17.75
N ARG A 169 -5.51 3.36 -17.61
CA ARG A 169 -4.25 3.84 -18.17
C ARG A 169 -3.03 3.17 -17.53
N VAL A 170 -3.05 2.97 -16.20
CA VAL A 170 -1.97 2.25 -15.50
C VAL A 170 -1.90 0.79 -15.98
N ALA A 171 -3.04 0.11 -16.12
CA ALA A 171 -3.08 -1.25 -16.63
C ALA A 171 -2.52 -1.35 -18.06
N GLU A 172 -2.85 -0.40 -18.93
CA GLU A 172 -2.31 -0.30 -20.29
C GLU A 172 -0.79 -0.09 -20.29
N ILE A 173 -0.28 0.90 -19.52
CA ILE A 173 1.16 1.22 -19.42
C ILE A 173 1.96 -0.02 -18.98
N LEU A 174 1.42 -0.78 -18.03
CA LEU A 174 2.11 -1.94 -17.47
C LEU A 174 1.87 -3.22 -18.28
N GLY A 175 0.87 -3.25 -19.17
CA GLY A 175 0.53 -4.40 -20.00
C GLY A 175 0.01 -5.58 -19.19
N VAL A 176 -0.77 -5.31 -18.13
CA VAL A 176 -1.35 -6.35 -17.27
C VAL A 176 -2.66 -6.89 -17.83
N PRO A 177 -3.10 -8.11 -17.41
CA PRO A 177 -4.38 -8.68 -17.83
C PRO A 177 -5.57 -7.79 -17.49
N GLN A 178 -6.65 -7.85 -18.30
CA GLN A 178 -7.86 -7.05 -18.10
C GLN A 178 -8.64 -7.44 -16.83
N ASP A 179 -8.45 -8.65 -16.34
CA ASP A 179 -9.08 -9.16 -15.10
C ASP A 179 -8.40 -8.64 -13.83
N TRP A 180 -7.32 -7.85 -13.97
CA TRP A 180 -6.63 -7.25 -12.85
C TRP A 180 -7.14 -5.84 -12.60
N THR A 181 -7.72 -5.63 -11.43
CA THR A 181 -8.18 -4.31 -10.99
C THR A 181 -7.04 -3.59 -10.27
N PHE A 182 -6.72 -2.37 -10.72
CA PHE A 182 -5.70 -1.54 -10.08
C PHE A 182 -6.14 -1.10 -8.69
N ILE A 183 -5.31 -1.34 -7.67
CA ILE A 183 -5.58 -0.96 -6.27
C ILE A 183 -4.76 0.26 -5.85
N GLY A 184 -3.53 0.37 -6.33
CA GLY A 184 -2.69 1.51 -6.02
C GLY A 184 -1.27 1.37 -6.52
N HIS A 185 -0.54 2.48 -6.49
CA HIS A 185 0.87 2.55 -6.85
C HIS A 185 1.68 2.94 -5.62
N LEU A 186 2.66 2.12 -5.25
CA LEU A 186 3.50 2.32 -4.07
C LEU A 186 4.85 2.88 -4.48
N CYS A 187 5.22 4.01 -3.86
CA CYS A 187 6.56 4.57 -3.90
C CYS A 187 7.29 4.10 -2.63
N ILE A 188 8.45 3.45 -2.76
CA ILE A 188 9.14 2.79 -1.66
C ILE A 188 10.60 3.22 -1.63
N GLY A 189 11.09 3.64 -0.45
CA GLY A 189 12.46 4.12 -0.27
C GLY A 189 12.69 4.69 1.12
N TYR A 190 13.89 5.20 1.39
CA TYR A 190 14.17 5.88 2.65
C TYR A 190 13.50 7.26 2.65
N PRO A 191 12.78 7.64 3.71
CA PRO A 191 12.21 8.98 3.84
C PRO A 191 13.30 10.05 3.82
N GLU A 192 13.03 11.20 3.18
CA GLU A 192 13.92 12.36 3.23
C GLU A 192 13.91 13.00 4.63
N ASP A 193 12.72 13.10 5.24
CA ASP A 193 12.51 13.63 6.58
C ASP A 193 11.79 12.61 7.47
N GLU A 194 12.38 12.29 8.61
CA GLU A 194 11.68 11.48 9.65
C GLU A 194 10.68 12.31 10.48
N ALA A 195 10.76 13.62 10.39
CA ALA A 195 10.03 14.57 11.23
C ALA A 195 8.53 14.71 10.92
N ASP A 196 8.01 14.06 9.88
CA ASP A 196 6.57 14.11 9.54
C ASP A 196 5.70 13.20 10.44
N CYS A 197 6.25 12.72 11.55
CA CYS A 197 5.51 12.05 12.61
C CYS A 197 4.70 13.07 13.44
N ARG A 198 3.58 13.53 12.88
CA ARG A 198 2.60 14.22 13.73
C ARG A 198 2.06 13.23 14.74
N PRO A 199 2.14 13.52 16.07
CA PRO A 199 1.56 12.64 17.08
C PRO A 199 0.09 12.34 16.76
N CYS A 200 -0.37 11.14 17.06
CA CYS A 200 -1.77 10.73 16.87
C CYS A 200 -2.76 11.65 17.63
N SER A 201 -2.27 12.33 18.67
CA SER A 201 -2.99 13.37 19.45
C SER A 201 -3.40 14.60 18.64
N ALA A 202 -2.79 14.85 17.46
CA ALA A 202 -3.20 15.95 16.59
C ALA A 202 -4.45 15.63 15.74
N ARG A 203 -4.98 14.42 15.79
CA ARG A 203 -6.28 14.03 15.21
C ARG A 203 -7.40 14.22 16.24
N ALA A 204 -7.52 15.43 16.81
CA ALA A 204 -8.71 15.79 17.53
C ALA A 204 -9.89 15.78 16.54
N GLY A 205 -10.81 14.82 16.68
CA GLY A 205 -12.08 14.82 15.98
C GLY A 205 -12.48 13.58 15.17
N SER A 206 -11.62 12.61 14.94
CA SER A 206 -12.04 11.36 14.26
C SER A 206 -12.09 10.18 15.24
N GLY A 207 -12.99 10.24 16.21
CA GLY A 207 -13.28 9.06 17.02
C GLY A 207 -13.99 8.00 16.20
N ALA A 208 -13.58 6.73 16.34
CA ALA A 208 -14.34 5.64 15.79
C ALA A 208 -15.76 5.68 16.38
N ILE A 209 -16.79 5.71 15.52
CA ILE A 209 -18.18 5.64 15.96
C ILE A 209 -18.49 4.19 16.29
N LEU A 210 -18.55 3.88 17.59
CA LEU A 210 -18.88 2.57 18.09
C LEU A 210 -20.41 2.53 18.32
N ARG A 211 -21.16 1.84 17.43
CA ARG A 211 -22.57 1.58 17.63
C ARG A 211 -22.76 0.11 18.04
N ARG A 212 -23.46 -0.12 19.13
CA ARG A 212 -23.92 -1.47 19.50
C ARG A 212 -25.29 -1.66 18.87
N ALA A 213 -25.45 -2.67 18.02
CA ALA A 213 -26.78 -3.13 17.60
C ALA A 213 -27.41 -3.88 18.78
N SER A 214 -28.57 -3.41 19.26
CA SER A 214 -29.41 -4.09 20.24
C SER A 214 -30.33 -5.06 19.54
#